data_44ba175f10829176a4ba6ccffc878d20
#
_entry.id   44ba175f10829176a4ba6ccffc878d20
#
_cell.length_a   1.000
_cell.length_b   1.000
_cell.length_c   1.000
_cell.angle_alpha   90.00
_cell.angle_beta   90.00
_cell.angle_gamma   90.00
#
_symmetry.space_group_name_H-M   'P 1'
#
loop_
_entity.id
_entity.type
_entity.pdbx_description
1 polymer ?
#
loop_
_entity_poly.entity_id
_entity_poly.type
_entity_poly.pdbx_seq_one_letter_code
_entity_poly.pdbx_strand_id
1 'polypeptide(L)'
;AWDWLYNNLSEEERRSYMERLVTVLQNVFTAKPPINRENISGYTTGFYGVPNCKWFVGCTALGTGIEEELVNQWLVWGHDENLKMLAHRKRACGDDGGSASPTLGYAFGEYPWAEQNFFYTWLSATGENIAPQWPHSAWLANYIIWNWIASEKGPLEFGYGDTPHVTNAMTSSGLYSHMANVRHLFGRAAPEAAALARHIQDIAPNKAFSTSWFIYPFLLTDLD
;
A
#
# COMPACT_ATOMS: atom_id res chain seq x y z
N ALA A 1 14.07 -4.96 -3.67
CA ALA A 1 15.53 -5.08 -3.61
C ALA A 1 16.16 -5.30 -5.00
N TRP A 2 15.66 -6.26 -5.80
CA TRP A 2 16.21 -6.55 -7.14
C TRP A 2 16.17 -5.33 -8.06
N ASP A 3 15.06 -4.65 -8.14
CA ASP A 3 14.88 -3.45 -8.95
C ASP A 3 15.88 -2.33 -8.56
N TRP A 4 16.07 -2.09 -7.28
CA TRP A 4 17.00 -1.07 -6.79
C TRP A 4 18.46 -1.40 -6.99
N LEU A 5 18.79 -2.68 -6.98
CA LEU A 5 20.15 -3.16 -7.18
C LEU A 5 20.43 -3.46 -8.65
N TYR A 6 19.44 -3.32 -9.53
CA TYR A 6 19.50 -3.75 -10.92
C TYR A 6 20.79 -3.32 -11.62
N ASN A 7 21.16 -2.06 -11.49
CA ASN A 7 22.36 -1.52 -12.12
C ASN A 7 23.68 -1.99 -11.50
N ASN A 8 23.63 -2.55 -10.28
CA ASN A 8 24.80 -3.04 -9.56
C ASN A 8 24.97 -4.57 -9.66
N LEU A 9 24.03 -5.27 -10.29
CA LEU A 9 24.05 -6.71 -10.49
C LEU A 9 24.59 -7.03 -11.89
N SER A 10 25.39 -8.10 -11.98
CA SER A 10 25.76 -8.69 -13.25
C SER A 10 24.52 -9.30 -13.96
N GLU A 11 24.60 -9.56 -15.24
CA GLU A 11 23.53 -10.19 -16.01
C GLU A 11 23.18 -11.57 -15.46
N GLU A 12 24.16 -12.37 -15.06
CA GLU A 12 23.99 -13.69 -14.47
C GLU A 12 23.25 -13.61 -13.12
N GLU A 13 23.62 -12.65 -12.26
CA GLU A 13 22.94 -12.41 -10.97
C GLU A 13 21.51 -11.95 -11.18
N ARG A 14 21.26 -11.02 -12.11
CA ARG A 14 19.90 -10.56 -12.44
C ARG A 14 19.01 -11.73 -12.85
N ARG A 15 19.51 -12.57 -13.75
CA ARG A 15 18.80 -13.75 -14.23
C ARG A 15 18.55 -14.74 -13.10
N SER A 16 19.57 -15.11 -12.34
CA SER A 16 19.46 -16.08 -11.23
C SER A 16 18.46 -15.64 -10.16
N TYR A 17 18.51 -14.38 -9.74
CA TYR A 17 17.56 -13.86 -8.77
C TYR A 17 16.12 -13.84 -9.28
N MET A 18 15.92 -13.50 -10.54
CA MET A 18 14.58 -13.46 -11.13
C MET A 18 14.00 -14.85 -11.33
N GLU A 19 14.78 -15.80 -11.82
CA GLU A 19 14.37 -17.21 -11.94
C GLU A 19 13.94 -17.76 -10.58
N ARG A 20 14.71 -17.48 -9.52
CA ARG A 20 14.37 -17.90 -8.17
C ARG A 20 13.09 -17.24 -7.66
N LEU A 21 12.90 -15.96 -7.90
CA LEU A 21 11.71 -15.21 -7.48
C LEU A 21 10.45 -15.80 -8.14
N VAL A 22 10.47 -15.97 -9.45
CA VAL A 22 9.34 -16.54 -10.21
C VAL A 22 9.03 -17.95 -9.73
N THR A 23 10.04 -18.80 -9.58
CA THR A 23 9.87 -20.18 -9.10
C THR A 23 9.28 -20.25 -7.71
N VAL A 24 9.78 -19.45 -6.77
CA VAL A 24 9.26 -19.42 -5.39
C VAL A 24 7.80 -19.00 -5.37
N LEU A 25 7.44 -17.97 -6.11
CA LEU A 25 6.05 -17.48 -6.14
C LEU A 25 5.12 -18.46 -6.84
N GLN A 26 5.56 -19.10 -7.92
CA GLN A 26 4.79 -20.16 -8.56
C GLN A 26 4.47 -21.28 -7.57
N ASN A 27 5.46 -21.72 -6.79
CA ASN A 27 5.27 -22.75 -5.76
C ASN A 27 4.31 -22.28 -4.66
N VAL A 28 4.39 -21.04 -4.23
CA VAL A 28 3.47 -20.48 -3.22
C VAL A 28 2.04 -20.44 -3.74
N PHE A 29 1.83 -20.02 -4.99
CA PHE A 29 0.49 -19.91 -5.57
C PHE A 29 -0.14 -21.25 -5.91
N THR A 30 0.67 -22.29 -6.10
CA THR A 30 0.20 -23.65 -6.42
C THR A 30 0.17 -24.59 -5.22
N ALA A 31 0.66 -24.17 -4.05
CA ALA A 31 0.69 -24.98 -2.83
C ALA A 31 -0.71 -25.45 -2.43
N LYS A 32 -0.80 -26.66 -1.87
CA LYS A 32 -2.05 -27.25 -1.37
C LYS A 32 -1.92 -27.56 0.14
N PRO A 33 -2.77 -27.03 1.03
CA PRO A 33 -3.79 -26.01 0.73
C PRO A 33 -3.14 -24.69 0.30
N PRO A 34 -3.79 -23.89 -0.54
CA PRO A 34 -3.22 -22.63 -0.95
C PRO A 34 -2.95 -21.75 0.27
N ILE A 35 -1.72 -21.25 0.37
CA ILE A 35 -1.26 -20.45 1.51
C ILE A 35 -2.02 -19.13 1.58
N ASN A 36 -2.37 -18.57 0.42
CA ASN A 36 -3.18 -17.38 0.29
C ASN A 36 -4.39 -17.67 -0.59
N ARG A 37 -5.56 -17.59 -0.01
CA ARG A 37 -6.81 -17.72 -0.78
C ARG A 37 -7.07 -16.41 -1.51
N GLU A 38 -7.36 -16.51 -2.79
CA GLU A 38 -7.94 -15.45 -3.59
C GLU A 38 -9.39 -15.28 -3.14
N ASN A 39 -9.61 -14.57 -2.04
CA ASN A 39 -10.96 -14.34 -1.55
C ASN A 39 -11.28 -12.86 -1.42
N ILE A 40 -12.55 -12.56 -1.51
CA ILE A 40 -13.10 -11.20 -1.43
C ILE A 40 -12.73 -10.50 -0.10
N SER A 41 -12.42 -11.23 0.96
CA SER A 41 -12.03 -10.63 2.24
C SER A 41 -10.76 -9.79 2.13
N GLY A 42 -9.88 -10.10 1.20
CA GLY A 42 -8.72 -9.27 0.90
C GLY A 42 -9.07 -7.88 0.38
N TYR A 43 -10.26 -7.67 -0.19
CA TYR A 43 -10.69 -6.35 -0.63
C TYR A 43 -10.95 -5.39 0.53
N THR A 44 -11.36 -5.90 1.67
CA THR A 44 -11.72 -5.08 2.82
C THR A 44 -10.65 -5.00 3.89
N THR A 45 -9.81 -6.02 4.00
CA THR A 45 -8.87 -6.16 5.10
C THR A 45 -7.45 -6.36 4.58
N GLY A 46 -6.61 -5.38 4.79
CA GLY A 46 -5.18 -5.56 4.74
C GLY A 46 -4.56 -5.77 3.36
N PHE A 47 -3.62 -6.64 3.30
CA PHE A 47 -2.53 -6.71 2.33
C PHE A 47 -2.91 -7.00 0.89
N TYR A 48 -4.04 -7.62 0.67
CA TYR A 48 -4.38 -8.10 -0.67
C TYR A 48 -3.22 -8.87 -1.33
N GLY A 49 -2.69 -9.85 -0.57
CA GLY A 49 -1.36 -10.44 -0.77
C GLY A 49 -1.09 -11.05 -2.13
N VAL A 50 -1.92 -12.01 -2.58
CA VAL A 50 -1.67 -12.71 -3.86
C VAL A 50 -1.75 -11.76 -5.05
N PRO A 51 -2.79 -10.90 -5.19
CA PRO A 51 -2.84 -9.92 -6.25
C PRO A 51 -1.66 -8.96 -6.29
N ASN A 52 -1.27 -8.43 -5.13
CA ASN A 52 -0.10 -7.55 -5.06
C ASN A 52 1.19 -8.28 -5.42
N CYS A 53 1.41 -9.50 -4.93
CA CYS A 53 2.59 -10.27 -5.30
C CYS A 53 2.65 -10.56 -6.79
N LYS A 54 1.54 -10.97 -7.41
CA LYS A 54 1.49 -11.21 -8.86
C LYS A 54 1.73 -9.92 -9.65
N TRP A 55 1.14 -8.81 -9.21
CA TRP A 55 1.37 -7.50 -9.82
C TRP A 55 2.85 -7.09 -9.74
N PHE A 56 3.46 -7.11 -8.55
CA PHE A 56 4.85 -6.73 -8.36
C PHE A 56 5.82 -7.59 -9.16
N VAL A 57 5.62 -8.92 -9.15
CA VAL A 57 6.49 -9.81 -9.91
C VAL A 57 6.25 -9.65 -11.40
N GLY A 58 5.01 -9.45 -11.83
CA GLY A 58 4.69 -9.10 -13.19
C GLY A 58 5.46 -7.85 -13.66
N CYS A 59 5.41 -6.77 -12.87
CA CYS A 59 6.13 -5.53 -13.20
C CYS A 59 7.65 -5.70 -13.26
N THR A 60 8.22 -6.56 -12.40
CA THR A 60 9.69 -6.70 -12.31
C THR A 60 10.26 -7.77 -13.23
N ALA A 61 9.50 -8.80 -13.56
CA ALA A 61 9.97 -9.93 -14.35
C ALA A 61 9.62 -9.84 -15.85
N LEU A 62 8.67 -8.99 -16.23
CA LEU A 62 8.29 -8.81 -17.63
C LEU A 62 9.50 -8.29 -18.45
N GLY A 63 9.73 -8.91 -19.59
CA GLY A 63 10.84 -8.57 -20.47
C GLY A 63 12.21 -9.17 -20.09
N THR A 64 12.25 -10.00 -19.04
CA THR A 64 13.49 -10.68 -18.63
C THR A 64 13.76 -12.01 -19.38
N GLY A 65 12.80 -12.49 -20.16
CA GLY A 65 12.85 -13.78 -20.83
C GLY A 65 12.59 -15.00 -19.94
N ILE A 66 12.20 -14.77 -18.66
CA ILE A 66 11.95 -15.84 -17.69
C ILE A 66 10.44 -16.06 -17.57
N GLU A 67 9.96 -17.24 -17.98
CA GLU A 67 8.54 -17.62 -17.87
C GLU A 67 7.60 -16.50 -18.36
N GLU A 68 7.93 -15.84 -19.45
CA GLU A 68 7.28 -14.61 -19.96
C GLU A 68 5.75 -14.74 -20.06
N GLU A 69 5.24 -15.89 -20.51
CA GLU A 69 3.80 -16.11 -20.60
C GLU A 69 3.13 -16.12 -19.22
N LEU A 70 3.73 -16.80 -18.25
CA LEU A 70 3.25 -16.88 -16.87
C LEU A 70 3.34 -15.53 -16.19
N VAL A 71 4.45 -14.83 -16.37
CA VAL A 71 4.69 -13.49 -15.80
C VAL A 71 3.66 -12.50 -16.36
N ASN A 72 3.38 -12.54 -17.65
CA ASN A 72 2.36 -11.69 -18.26
C ASN A 72 0.95 -12.01 -17.73
N GLN A 73 0.62 -13.27 -17.54
CA GLN A 73 -0.65 -13.68 -16.91
C GLN A 73 -0.76 -13.13 -15.48
N TRP A 74 0.32 -13.19 -14.69
CA TRP A 74 0.33 -12.63 -13.34
C TRP A 74 0.18 -11.10 -13.33
N LEU A 75 0.85 -10.42 -14.25
CA LEU A 75 0.76 -8.97 -14.40
C LEU A 75 -0.69 -8.53 -14.67
N VAL A 76 -1.31 -9.10 -15.70
CA VAL A 76 -2.68 -8.77 -16.11
C VAL A 76 -3.67 -9.10 -15.00
N TRP A 77 -3.57 -10.30 -14.44
CA TRP A 77 -4.48 -10.71 -13.37
C TRP A 77 -4.30 -9.86 -12.11
N GLY A 78 -3.05 -9.59 -11.69
CA GLY A 78 -2.76 -8.76 -10.52
C GLY A 78 -3.23 -7.32 -10.69
N HIS A 79 -3.08 -6.75 -11.89
CA HIS A 79 -3.64 -5.44 -12.26
C HIS A 79 -5.16 -5.42 -12.09
N ASP A 80 -5.86 -6.35 -12.73
CA ASP A 80 -7.33 -6.38 -12.73
C ASP A 80 -7.90 -6.57 -11.33
N GLU A 81 -7.26 -7.41 -10.51
CA GLU A 81 -7.67 -7.62 -9.12
C GLU A 81 -7.42 -6.38 -8.24
N ASN A 82 -6.33 -5.64 -8.46
CA ASN A 82 -6.12 -4.37 -7.77
C ASN A 82 -7.19 -3.34 -8.15
N LEU A 83 -7.59 -3.24 -9.40
CA LEU A 83 -8.69 -2.37 -9.82
C LEU A 83 -10.03 -2.76 -9.18
N LYS A 84 -10.32 -4.05 -9.06
CA LYS A 84 -11.51 -4.56 -8.37
C LYS A 84 -11.50 -4.20 -6.88
N MET A 85 -10.34 -4.33 -6.23
CA MET A 85 -10.15 -3.94 -4.83
C MET A 85 -10.42 -2.44 -4.65
N LEU A 86 -9.81 -1.59 -5.47
CA LEU A 86 -10.01 -0.14 -5.43
C LEU A 86 -11.48 0.23 -5.63
N ALA A 87 -12.16 -0.36 -6.62
CA ALA A 87 -13.57 -0.13 -6.86
C ALA A 87 -14.45 -0.59 -5.69
N HIS A 88 -14.10 -1.71 -5.04
CA HIS A 88 -14.80 -2.20 -3.86
C HIS A 88 -14.62 -1.25 -2.67
N ARG A 89 -13.41 -0.84 -2.39
CA ARG A 89 -13.07 0.08 -1.29
C ARG A 89 -13.73 1.45 -1.49
N LYS A 90 -13.70 1.99 -2.70
CA LYS A 90 -14.41 3.23 -3.01
C LYS A 90 -15.91 3.14 -2.68
N ARG A 91 -16.57 2.04 -3.01
CA ARG A 91 -18.00 1.84 -2.67
C ARG A 91 -18.22 1.69 -1.16
N ALA A 92 -17.30 1.05 -0.44
CA ALA A 92 -17.40 0.83 0.99
C ALA A 92 -17.12 2.08 1.81
N CYS A 93 -16.15 2.89 1.38
CA CYS A 93 -15.67 4.07 2.11
C CYS A 93 -16.38 5.37 1.72
N GLY A 94 -16.96 5.44 0.51
CA GLY A 94 -17.41 6.71 -0.07
C GLY A 94 -16.24 7.58 -0.53
N ASP A 95 -16.54 8.77 -1.04
CA ASP A 95 -15.53 9.69 -1.58
C ASP A 95 -14.89 10.58 -0.49
N ASP A 96 -15.51 10.71 0.66
CA ASP A 96 -15.10 11.55 1.80
C ASP A 96 -14.22 10.83 2.83
N GLY A 97 -13.82 9.63 2.52
CA GLY A 97 -12.89 8.83 3.31
C GLY A 97 -13.56 8.00 4.38
N GLY A 98 -13.10 6.82 4.49
CA GLY A 98 -13.48 5.82 5.47
C GLY A 98 -12.47 4.70 5.44
N SER A 99 -12.72 3.66 6.19
CA SER A 99 -11.99 2.42 6.06
C SER A 99 -12.96 1.26 5.98
N ALA A 100 -12.78 0.40 5.02
CA ALA A 100 -13.51 -0.86 4.96
C ALA A 100 -12.97 -1.89 5.96
N SER A 101 -11.87 -1.59 6.63
CA SER A 101 -11.33 -2.45 7.68
C SER A 101 -12.17 -2.37 8.95
N PRO A 102 -12.50 -3.52 9.58
CA PRO A 102 -13.25 -3.56 10.83
C PRO A 102 -12.41 -3.20 12.07
N THR A 103 -11.11 -2.98 11.92
CA THR A 103 -10.21 -2.67 13.03
C THR A 103 -9.34 -1.47 12.72
N LEU A 104 -9.07 -0.63 13.71
CA LEU A 104 -8.21 0.55 13.54
C LEU A 104 -6.76 0.18 13.21
N GLY A 105 -6.22 -0.87 13.82
CA GLY A 105 -4.86 -1.33 13.55
C GLY A 105 -4.65 -1.64 12.06
N TYR A 106 -5.58 -2.33 11.44
CA TYR A 106 -5.54 -2.62 10.02
C TYR A 106 -5.84 -1.39 9.15
N ALA A 107 -6.77 -0.55 9.59
CA ALA A 107 -7.08 0.70 8.89
C ALA A 107 -5.88 1.64 8.82
N PHE A 108 -5.07 1.71 9.85
CA PHE A 108 -3.92 2.62 9.92
C PHE A 108 -2.61 1.98 9.45
N GLY A 109 -2.46 0.67 9.63
CA GLY A 109 -1.23 -0.04 9.32
C GLY A 109 -1.21 -0.68 7.94
N GLU A 110 -2.25 -1.42 7.62
CA GLU A 110 -2.22 -2.37 6.52
C GLU A 110 -3.12 -2.00 5.34
N TYR A 111 -4.27 -1.43 5.63
CA TYR A 111 -5.27 -1.13 4.61
C TYR A 111 -4.77 -0.20 3.49
N PRO A 112 -4.12 0.94 3.77
CA PRO A 112 -3.61 1.81 2.72
C PRO A 112 -2.44 1.23 1.94
N TRP A 113 -1.75 0.24 2.52
CA TRP A 113 -0.56 -0.35 1.92
C TRP A 113 -0.84 -0.93 0.53
N ALA A 114 -1.90 -1.71 0.36
CA ALA A 114 -2.22 -2.32 -0.92
C ALA A 114 -2.46 -1.28 -2.02
N GLU A 115 -3.24 -0.24 -1.73
CA GLU A 115 -3.57 0.82 -2.67
C GLU A 115 -2.35 1.65 -3.02
N GLN A 116 -1.63 2.12 -2.01
CA GLN A 116 -0.47 2.99 -2.21
C GLN A 116 0.66 2.28 -2.95
N ASN A 117 0.91 1.01 -2.65
CA ASN A 117 1.89 0.24 -3.41
C ASN A 117 1.48 0.05 -4.88
N PHE A 118 0.19 -0.17 -5.16
CA PHE A 118 -0.28 -0.25 -6.53
C PHE A 118 -0.10 1.08 -7.26
N PHE A 119 -0.44 2.21 -6.65
CA PHE A 119 -0.24 3.53 -7.25
C PHE A 119 1.23 3.84 -7.51
N TYR A 120 2.12 3.55 -6.57
CA TYR A 120 3.54 3.80 -6.74
C TYR A 120 4.20 2.90 -7.77
N THR A 121 3.84 1.63 -7.82
CA THR A 121 4.36 0.74 -8.85
C THR A 121 3.86 1.11 -10.24
N TRP A 122 2.60 1.53 -10.36
CA TRP A 122 2.08 2.08 -11.61
C TRP A 122 2.85 3.33 -12.02
N LEU A 123 2.98 4.30 -11.12
CA LEU A 123 3.73 5.53 -11.37
C LEU A 123 5.17 5.25 -11.80
N SER A 124 5.85 4.33 -11.11
CA SER A 124 7.21 3.93 -11.43
C SER A 124 7.34 3.28 -12.82
N ALA A 125 6.37 2.44 -13.18
CA ALA A 125 6.41 1.68 -14.43
C ALA A 125 6.01 2.52 -15.66
N THR A 126 5.08 3.48 -15.48
CA THR A 126 4.46 4.21 -16.60
C THR A 126 4.75 5.71 -16.61
N GLY A 127 5.19 6.27 -15.51
CA GLY A 127 5.30 7.71 -15.31
C GLY A 127 3.95 8.41 -15.03
N GLU A 128 2.85 7.68 -14.99
CA GLU A 128 1.50 8.21 -14.77
C GLU A 128 1.05 8.04 -13.32
N ASN A 129 0.58 9.11 -12.69
CA ASN A 129 -0.07 9.02 -11.38
C ASN A 129 -1.58 8.78 -11.54
N ILE A 130 -2.02 7.54 -11.32
CA ILE A 130 -3.44 7.16 -11.40
C ILE A 130 -4.21 7.34 -10.08
N ALA A 131 -3.53 7.63 -8.98
CA ALA A 131 -4.16 7.77 -7.66
C ALA A 131 -5.34 8.76 -7.65
N PRO A 132 -5.30 9.91 -8.35
CA PRO A 132 -6.42 10.86 -8.42
C PRO A 132 -7.75 10.27 -8.90
N GLN A 133 -7.74 9.15 -9.59
CA GLN A 133 -8.98 8.46 -10.01
C GLN A 133 -9.72 7.78 -8.82
N TRP A 134 -9.05 7.71 -7.67
CA TRP A 134 -9.50 7.00 -6.46
C TRP A 134 -9.54 7.93 -5.24
N PRO A 135 -10.44 8.91 -5.20
CA PRO A 135 -10.45 9.98 -4.19
C PRO A 135 -10.64 9.47 -2.75
N HIS A 136 -11.28 8.32 -2.55
CA HIS A 136 -11.41 7.71 -1.21
C HIS A 136 -10.05 7.48 -0.53
N SER A 137 -9.01 7.13 -1.30
CA SER A 137 -7.65 6.95 -0.75
C SER A 137 -7.03 8.26 -0.29
N ALA A 138 -7.35 9.39 -0.93
CA ALA A 138 -6.89 10.72 -0.48
C ALA A 138 -7.48 11.08 0.88
N TRP A 139 -8.76 10.75 1.09
CA TRP A 139 -9.50 11.12 2.29
C TRP A 139 -9.32 10.16 3.48
N LEU A 140 -8.42 9.21 3.42
CA LEU A 140 -8.01 8.43 4.59
C LEU A 140 -7.65 9.30 5.79
N ALA A 141 -7.05 10.47 5.55
CA ALA A 141 -6.75 11.47 6.58
C ALA A 141 -7.99 11.91 7.37
N ASN A 142 -9.14 12.06 6.70
CA ASN A 142 -10.40 12.40 7.34
C ASN A 142 -10.88 11.29 8.28
N TYR A 143 -10.82 10.04 7.84
CA TYR A 143 -11.16 8.90 8.69
C TYR A 143 -10.30 8.85 9.95
N ILE A 144 -9.01 9.15 9.85
CA ILE A 144 -8.07 9.17 10.97
C ILE A 144 -8.48 10.23 11.99
N ILE A 145 -8.77 11.46 11.55
CA ILE A 145 -9.16 12.56 12.43
C ILE A 145 -10.44 12.23 13.22
N TRP A 146 -11.42 11.61 12.58
CA TRP A 146 -12.68 11.23 13.24
C TRP A 146 -12.52 10.12 14.29
N ASN A 147 -11.44 9.36 14.22
CA ASN A 147 -11.14 8.30 15.18
C ASN A 147 -10.14 8.72 16.27
N TRP A 148 -9.78 10.00 16.33
CA TRP A 148 -8.90 10.52 17.37
C TRP A 148 -9.65 11.01 18.59
N ILE A 149 -9.08 10.72 19.75
CA ILE A 149 -9.50 11.28 21.04
C ILE A 149 -8.44 12.28 21.46
N ALA A 150 -8.86 13.53 21.67
CA ALA A 150 -7.96 14.56 22.18
C ALA A 150 -7.54 14.26 23.64
N SER A 151 -6.25 14.37 23.93
CA SER A 151 -5.73 14.25 25.28
C SER A 151 -4.53 15.17 25.50
N GLU A 152 -4.17 15.40 26.76
CA GLU A 152 -2.97 16.18 27.14
C GLU A 152 -1.67 15.54 26.64
N LYS A 153 -1.69 14.24 26.34
CA LYS A 153 -0.53 13.49 25.82
C LYS A 153 -0.48 13.43 24.29
N GLY A 154 -1.33 14.18 23.62
CA GLY A 154 -1.52 14.13 22.19
C GLY A 154 -2.74 13.29 21.78
N PRO A 155 -2.97 13.12 20.48
CA PRO A 155 -4.09 12.33 19.97
C PRO A 155 -3.96 10.87 20.37
N LEU A 156 -5.05 10.32 20.92
CA LEU A 156 -5.20 8.90 21.23
C LEU A 156 -6.11 8.27 20.18
N GLU A 157 -5.80 7.03 19.80
CA GLU A 157 -6.70 6.25 18.96
C GLU A 157 -7.79 5.58 19.80
N PHE A 158 -9.00 5.55 19.26
CA PHE A 158 -10.09 4.77 19.81
C PHE A 158 -9.98 3.33 19.31
N GLY A 159 -9.48 2.43 20.16
CA GLY A 159 -9.27 1.04 19.81
C GLY A 159 -10.55 0.22 19.81
N TYR A 160 -10.79 -0.54 18.74
CA TYR A 160 -11.79 -1.60 18.66
C TYR A 160 -11.28 -2.75 17.79
N GLY A 161 -11.88 -3.94 17.95
CA GLY A 161 -11.43 -5.14 17.27
C GLY A 161 -10.04 -5.58 17.75
N ASP A 162 -9.16 -5.88 16.82
CA ASP A 162 -7.78 -6.31 17.11
C ASP A 162 -6.84 -5.16 17.49
N THR A 163 -7.34 -3.96 17.63
CA THR A 163 -6.56 -2.81 18.13
C THR A 163 -6.50 -2.88 19.66
N PRO A 164 -5.34 -3.09 20.26
CA PRO A 164 -5.28 -3.56 21.64
C PRO A 164 -5.56 -2.51 22.71
N HIS A 165 -5.55 -1.20 22.42
CA HIS A 165 -5.62 -0.19 23.48
C HIS A 165 -6.26 1.14 23.07
N VAL A 166 -7.21 1.59 23.85
CA VAL A 166 -7.80 2.94 23.81
C VAL A 166 -6.80 4.04 24.23
N THR A 167 -5.65 3.67 24.77
CA THR A 167 -4.74 4.59 25.45
C THR A 167 -3.43 4.85 24.74
N ASN A 168 -3.19 4.20 23.62
CA ASN A 168 -1.95 4.43 22.88
C ASN A 168 -2.09 5.69 22.04
N ALA A 169 -1.17 6.63 22.25
CA ALA A 169 -0.93 7.65 21.25
C ALA A 169 -0.75 7.00 19.90
N MET A 170 -1.25 7.60 18.82
CA MET A 170 -1.02 7.11 17.47
C MET A 170 0.47 7.13 17.17
N THR A 171 1.15 6.09 17.63
CA THR A 171 2.61 5.93 17.53
C THR A 171 3.03 5.18 16.30
N SER A 172 2.07 4.73 15.50
CA SER A 172 2.37 3.97 14.30
C SER A 172 3.19 4.81 13.32
N SER A 173 4.41 4.38 13.05
CA SER A 173 5.24 4.96 11.99
C SER A 173 4.57 4.81 10.62
N GLY A 174 3.70 3.82 10.46
CA GLY A 174 2.88 3.64 9.26
C GLY A 174 1.99 4.86 9.00
N LEU A 175 1.36 5.43 10.02
CA LEU A 175 0.52 6.61 9.88
C LEU A 175 1.26 7.79 9.24
N TYR A 176 2.45 8.11 9.75
CA TYR A 176 3.26 9.20 9.21
C TYR A 176 3.61 8.98 7.74
N SER A 177 3.98 7.76 7.39
CA SER A 177 4.28 7.35 6.01
C SER A 177 3.04 7.41 5.10
N HIS A 178 1.88 6.96 5.57
CA HIS A 178 0.64 7.04 4.80
C HIS A 178 0.25 8.49 4.49
N MET A 179 0.41 9.38 5.45
CA MET A 179 0.12 10.80 5.25
C MET A 179 1.10 11.45 4.26
N ALA A 180 2.37 11.07 4.27
CA ALA A 180 3.32 11.49 3.26
C ALA A 180 2.90 11.01 1.85
N ASN A 181 2.43 9.76 1.74
CA ASN A 181 1.93 9.22 0.47
C ASN A 181 0.69 9.97 -0.03
N VAL A 182 -0.25 10.28 0.85
CA VAL A 182 -1.44 11.08 0.49
C VAL A 182 -1.01 12.44 -0.07
N ARG A 183 -0.07 13.11 0.58
CA ARG A 183 0.46 14.40 0.10
C ARG A 183 1.12 14.29 -1.26
N HIS A 184 1.94 13.28 -1.46
CA HIS A 184 2.66 13.08 -2.73
C HIS A 184 1.71 12.68 -3.87
N LEU A 185 0.87 11.67 -3.66
CA LEU A 185 0.01 11.11 -4.70
C LEU A 185 -1.16 12.03 -5.07
N PHE A 186 -1.70 12.78 -4.10
CA PHE A 186 -2.94 13.54 -4.27
C PHE A 186 -2.79 15.05 -4.12
N GLY A 187 -1.61 15.58 -3.80
CA GLY A 187 -1.42 16.98 -3.46
C GLY A 187 -1.96 17.97 -4.50
N ARG A 188 -1.90 17.62 -5.78
CA ARG A 188 -2.46 18.45 -6.87
C ARG A 188 -3.96 18.24 -7.07
N ALA A 189 -4.47 17.02 -6.88
CA ALA A 189 -5.85 16.65 -7.20
C ALA A 189 -6.80 16.86 -6.01
N ALA A 190 -6.31 16.75 -4.78
CA ALA A 190 -7.08 16.91 -3.54
C ALA A 190 -6.26 17.70 -2.50
N PRO A 191 -6.03 19.01 -2.72
CA PRO A 191 -5.18 19.83 -1.86
C PRO A 191 -5.68 19.92 -0.42
N GLU A 192 -6.99 19.86 -0.17
CA GLU A 192 -7.57 19.85 1.18
C GLU A 192 -7.21 18.55 1.92
N ALA A 193 -7.29 17.39 1.25
CA ALA A 193 -6.90 16.12 1.82
C ALA A 193 -5.39 16.09 2.12
N ALA A 194 -4.57 16.64 1.23
CA ALA A 194 -3.14 16.78 1.44
C ALA A 194 -2.80 17.72 2.61
N ALA A 195 -3.53 18.82 2.77
CA ALA A 195 -3.37 19.75 3.91
C ALA A 195 -3.75 19.06 5.23
N LEU A 196 -4.84 18.28 5.24
CA LEU A 196 -5.24 17.50 6.41
C LEU A 196 -4.19 16.43 6.75
N ALA A 197 -3.66 15.74 5.75
CA ALA A 197 -2.59 14.77 5.93
C ALA A 197 -1.32 15.43 6.50
N ARG A 198 -0.98 16.66 6.06
CA ARG A 198 0.09 17.45 6.63
C ARG A 198 -0.15 17.76 8.10
N HIS A 199 -1.35 18.24 8.44
CA HIS A 199 -1.71 18.51 9.82
C HIS A 199 -1.54 17.27 10.71
N ILE A 200 -1.97 16.09 10.24
CA ILE A 200 -1.78 14.82 10.96
C ILE A 200 -0.30 14.53 11.19
N GLN A 201 0.55 14.73 10.18
CA GLN A 201 1.99 14.56 10.34
C GLN A 201 2.59 15.51 11.36
N ASP A 202 2.13 16.78 11.39
CA ASP A 202 2.65 17.81 12.29
C ASP A 202 2.36 17.47 13.75
N ILE A 203 1.17 16.93 14.05
CA ILE A 203 0.73 16.58 15.40
C ILE A 203 1.04 15.13 15.80
N ALA A 204 1.44 14.28 14.87
CA ALA A 204 1.79 12.89 15.16
C ALA A 204 2.96 12.80 16.15
N PRO A 205 2.84 11.98 17.21
CA PRO A 205 3.90 11.85 18.22
C PRO A 205 5.14 11.12 17.65
N ASN A 206 4.96 10.24 16.68
CA ASN A 206 6.05 9.58 15.98
C ASN A 206 6.14 10.12 14.55
N LYS A 207 7.23 10.81 14.28
CA LYS A 207 7.53 11.40 12.96
C LYS A 207 8.48 10.57 12.10
N ALA A 208 8.73 9.33 12.51
CA ALA A 208 9.58 8.41 11.75
C ALA A 208 8.81 7.77 10.59
N PHE A 209 9.48 7.61 9.46
CA PHE A 209 8.96 6.80 8.38
C PHE A 209 9.05 5.31 8.72
N SER A 210 8.01 4.56 8.39
CA SER A 210 8.07 3.12 8.46
C SER A 210 8.87 2.57 7.28
N THR A 211 9.92 1.83 7.59
CA THR A 211 10.73 1.16 6.58
C THR A 211 10.25 -0.25 6.24
N SER A 212 9.40 -0.83 7.08
CA SER A 212 8.98 -2.24 6.93
C SER A 212 7.95 -2.46 5.83
N TRP A 213 7.08 -1.47 5.56
CA TRP A 213 5.96 -1.60 4.64
C TRP A 213 6.00 -0.60 3.48
N PHE A 214 6.76 0.49 3.60
CA PHE A 214 6.77 1.64 2.69
C PHE A 214 8.18 2.06 2.34
N ILE A 215 8.83 1.26 1.53
CA ILE A 215 10.15 1.62 1.03
C ILE A 215 10.05 2.73 -0.03
N TYR A 216 9.01 2.72 -0.86
CA TYR A 216 8.84 3.67 -1.94
C TYR A 216 8.65 5.14 -1.51
N PRO A 217 7.83 5.46 -0.50
CA PRO A 217 7.68 6.85 -0.08
C PRO A 217 8.98 7.47 0.38
N PHE A 218 9.85 6.68 0.97
CA PHE A 218 11.15 7.14 1.45
C PHE A 218 12.08 7.62 0.32
N LEU A 219 11.89 7.08 -0.88
CA LEU A 219 12.73 7.38 -2.04
C LEU A 219 12.09 8.40 -2.99
N LEU A 220 10.78 8.55 -2.93
CA LEU A 220 10.01 9.32 -3.92
C LEU A 220 9.32 10.55 -3.33
N THR A 221 9.27 10.71 -2.03
CA THR A 221 8.73 11.91 -1.39
C THR A 221 9.81 12.97 -1.31
N ASP A 222 9.64 14.00 -2.10
CA ASP A 222 10.27 15.29 -1.85
C ASP A 222 9.70 15.78 -0.52
N LEU A 223 10.54 15.89 0.48
CA LEU A 223 10.16 16.19 1.86
C LEU A 223 10.06 17.68 2.14
N ASP A 224 10.10 18.51 1.09
CA ASP A 224 9.98 19.96 1.17
C ASP A 224 8.58 20.45 1.47
#